data_3fc4207a382a6c386908870b45755664
#
_entry.id   3fc4207a382a6c386908870b45755664
#
_cell.length_a   1.000
_cell.length_b   1.000
_cell.length_c   1.000
_cell.angle_alpha   90.00
_cell.angle_beta   90.00
_cell.angle_gamma   90.00
#
_symmetry.space_group_name_H-M   'P 1'
#
loop_
_entity.id
_entity.type
_entity.pdbx_description
1 polymer ?
#
loop_
_entity_poly.entity_id
_entity_poly.type
_entity_poly.pdbx_seq_one_letter_code
_entity_poly.pdbx_strand_id
1 'polypeptide(L)'
;MPKVYAFIADGTEETELLCVVDILRRAGIDALTVSVGGATVTSSHGVKITADMTITDCAFDDADLLFVPGGMPGTQTLAADKTLIRAIADALESGKRVAAICAA
;
A
#
# COMPACT_ATOMS: atom_id res chain seq x y z
N MET A 1 -17.61 1.38 7.65
CA MET A 1 -16.95 0.48 6.70
C MET A 1 -15.46 0.47 6.94
N PRO A 2 -14.82 -0.69 7.07
CA PRO A 2 -13.37 -0.75 7.24
C PRO A 2 -12.63 -0.13 6.04
N LYS A 3 -11.54 0.54 6.32
CA LYS A 3 -10.71 1.16 5.29
C LYS A 3 -9.30 0.60 5.34
N VAL A 4 -8.79 0.20 4.17
CA VAL A 4 -7.46 -0.35 3.99
C VAL A 4 -6.70 0.51 2.98
N TYR A 5 -5.49 0.90 3.34
CA TYR A 5 -4.57 1.53 2.39
C TYR A 5 -3.51 0.51 1.98
N ALA A 6 -3.41 0.27 0.68
CA ALA A 6 -2.42 -0.62 0.08
C ALA A 6 -1.37 0.22 -0.62
N PHE A 7 -0.11 0.12 -0.19
CA PHE A 7 0.95 0.99 -0.66
C PHE A 7 1.67 0.39 -1.86
N ILE A 8 1.92 1.23 -2.86
CA ILE A 8 2.57 0.81 -4.11
C ILE A 8 3.72 1.74 -4.48
N ALA A 9 4.72 1.19 -5.15
CA ALA A 9 5.85 1.93 -5.70
C ALA A 9 6.32 1.21 -6.95
N ASP A 10 7.24 1.82 -7.70
CA ASP A 10 7.85 1.12 -8.83
C ASP A 10 8.49 -0.18 -8.36
N GLY A 11 8.22 -1.26 -9.05
CA GLY A 11 8.72 -2.59 -8.68
C GLY A 11 7.83 -3.37 -7.72
N THR A 12 6.67 -2.86 -7.31
CA THR A 12 5.70 -3.61 -6.52
C THR A 12 5.19 -4.82 -7.31
N GLU A 13 5.04 -5.97 -6.62
CA GLU A 13 4.49 -7.18 -7.26
C GLU A 13 2.99 -6.98 -7.48
N GLU A 14 2.59 -6.91 -8.75
CA GLU A 14 1.22 -6.60 -9.15
C GLU A 14 0.21 -7.62 -8.67
N THR A 15 0.55 -8.90 -8.68
CA THR A 15 -0.37 -9.95 -8.24
C THR A 15 -0.66 -9.82 -6.75
N GLU A 16 0.38 -9.59 -5.96
CA GLU A 16 0.22 -9.44 -4.50
C GLU A 16 -0.60 -8.21 -4.14
N LEU A 17 -0.40 -7.12 -4.88
CA LEU A 17 -1.18 -5.90 -4.65
C LEU A 17 -2.62 -6.06 -5.12
N LEU A 18 -2.80 -6.37 -6.40
CA LEU A 18 -4.11 -6.29 -7.05
C LEU A 18 -5.05 -7.40 -6.60
N CYS A 19 -4.52 -8.59 -6.34
CA CYS A 19 -5.33 -9.70 -5.84
C CYS A 19 -5.96 -9.35 -4.48
N VAL A 20 -5.18 -8.79 -3.59
CA VAL A 20 -5.66 -8.40 -2.26
C VAL A 20 -6.68 -7.26 -2.37
N VAL A 21 -6.37 -6.23 -3.14
CA VAL A 21 -7.28 -5.08 -3.32
C VAL A 21 -8.59 -5.53 -3.95
N ASP A 22 -8.53 -6.37 -4.98
CA ASP A 22 -9.72 -6.89 -5.65
C ASP A 22 -10.62 -7.67 -4.67
N ILE A 23 -10.05 -8.59 -3.93
CA ILE A 23 -10.81 -9.41 -2.99
C ILE A 23 -11.43 -8.55 -1.88
N LEU A 24 -10.68 -7.59 -1.36
CA LEU A 24 -11.21 -6.69 -0.33
C LEU A 24 -12.39 -5.87 -0.85
N ARG A 25 -12.28 -5.35 -2.07
CA ARG A 25 -13.38 -4.58 -2.67
C ARG A 25 -14.61 -5.45 -2.92
N ARG A 26 -14.42 -6.69 -3.35
CA ARG A 26 -15.52 -7.65 -3.51
C ARG A 26 -16.23 -7.92 -2.19
N ALA A 27 -15.51 -7.88 -1.08
CA ALA A 27 -16.07 -8.07 0.25
C ALA A 27 -16.73 -6.82 0.83
N GLY A 28 -16.77 -5.72 0.07
CA GLY A 28 -17.37 -4.46 0.53
C GLY A 28 -16.45 -3.61 1.40
N ILE A 29 -15.16 -3.92 1.44
CA ILE A 29 -14.17 -3.14 2.20
C ILE A 29 -13.65 -2.01 1.33
N ASP A 30 -13.48 -0.83 1.92
CA ASP A 30 -12.94 0.33 1.22
C ASP A 30 -11.41 0.22 1.14
N ALA A 31 -10.93 -0.40 0.06
CA ALA A 31 -9.50 -0.62 -0.17
C ALA A 31 -9.00 0.36 -1.23
N LEU A 32 -8.03 1.18 -0.84
CA LEU A 32 -7.47 2.24 -1.69
C LEU A 32 -5.98 2.00 -1.91
N THR A 33 -5.52 2.24 -3.13
CA THR A 33 -4.09 2.17 -3.45
C THR A 33 -3.45 3.54 -3.23
N VAL A 34 -2.28 3.54 -2.62
CA VAL A 34 -1.55 4.76 -2.25
C VAL A 34 -0.14 4.64 -2.81
N SER A 35 0.24 5.54 -3.72
CA SER A 35 1.56 5.48 -4.34
C SER A 35 2.61 6.27 -3.57
N VAL A 36 3.81 5.71 -3.52
CA VAL A 36 5.02 6.39 -3.10
C VAL A 36 5.77 6.75 -4.37
N GLY A 37 5.97 8.04 -4.60
CA GLY A 37 6.52 8.55 -5.85
C GLY A 37 5.43 9.17 -6.72
N GLY A 38 5.42 8.87 -8.00
CA GLY A 38 4.41 9.41 -8.91
C GLY A 38 3.05 8.76 -8.76
N ALA A 39 2.02 9.38 -9.31
CA ALA A 39 0.65 8.87 -9.26
C ALA A 39 0.50 7.53 -9.97
N THR A 40 1.30 7.30 -11.02
CA THR A 40 1.34 6.03 -11.76
C THR A 40 2.68 5.36 -11.51
N VAL A 41 2.63 4.08 -11.15
CA VAL A 41 3.83 3.27 -10.92
C VAL A 41 3.87 2.12 -11.92
N THR A 42 5.09 1.60 -12.16
CA THR A 42 5.30 0.41 -13.00
C THR A 42 5.62 -0.77 -12.09
N SER A 43 4.80 -1.81 -12.16
CA SER A 43 4.98 -3.00 -11.32
C SER A 43 6.22 -3.80 -11.71
N SER A 44 6.53 -4.84 -10.93
CA SER A 44 7.71 -5.68 -11.16
C SER A 44 7.73 -6.35 -12.54
N HIS A 45 6.57 -6.56 -13.15
CA HIS A 45 6.45 -7.17 -14.48
C HIS A 45 5.96 -6.17 -15.54
N GLY A 46 6.18 -4.89 -15.32
CA GLY A 46 5.95 -3.87 -16.34
C GLY A 46 4.51 -3.37 -16.48
N VAL A 47 3.62 -3.72 -15.56
CA VAL A 47 2.24 -3.25 -15.60
C VAL A 47 2.17 -1.84 -14.99
N LYS A 48 1.58 -0.91 -15.72
CA LYS A 48 1.38 0.45 -15.20
C LYS A 48 0.10 0.50 -14.38
N ILE A 49 0.22 1.01 -13.17
CA ILE A 49 -0.90 1.11 -12.23
C ILE A 49 -1.02 2.54 -11.75
N THR A 50 -2.17 3.15 -11.96
CA THR A 50 -2.46 4.47 -11.41
C THR A 50 -3.11 4.27 -10.05
N ALA A 51 -2.49 4.83 -9.01
CA ALA A 51 -3.00 4.71 -7.66
C ALA A 51 -4.23 5.60 -7.45
N ASP A 52 -5.03 5.25 -6.45
CA ASP A 52 -6.18 6.07 -6.07
C ASP A 52 -5.74 7.42 -5.49
N MET A 53 -4.59 7.43 -4.82
CA MET A 53 -4.00 8.66 -4.28
C MET A 53 -2.50 8.51 -4.11
N THR A 54 -1.81 9.62 -3.89
CA THR A 54 -0.39 9.59 -3.51
C THR A 54 -0.28 9.66 -1.99
N ILE A 55 0.90 9.28 -1.46
CA ILE A 55 1.11 9.23 -0.02
C ILE A 55 0.95 10.61 0.64
N THR A 56 1.20 11.68 -0.10
CA THR A 56 1.03 13.04 0.41
C THR A 56 -0.42 13.39 0.73
N ASP A 57 -1.36 12.71 0.08
CA ASP A 57 -2.79 12.94 0.27
C ASP A 57 -3.45 11.90 1.17
N CYS A 58 -2.69 10.96 1.70
CA CYS A 58 -3.23 9.85 2.47
C CYS A 58 -3.57 10.28 3.90
N ALA A 59 -4.82 10.03 4.29
CA ALA A 59 -5.29 10.28 5.66
C ALA A 59 -5.11 9.02 6.50
N PHE A 60 -3.90 8.80 7.00
CA PHE A 60 -3.57 7.58 7.74
C PHE A 60 -4.47 7.31 8.95
N ASP A 61 -4.98 8.37 9.58
CA ASP A 61 -5.84 8.24 10.75
C ASP A 61 -7.16 7.51 10.44
N ASP A 62 -7.59 7.53 9.19
CA ASP A 62 -8.81 6.87 8.76
C ASP A 62 -8.61 5.37 8.50
N ALA A 63 -7.38 4.88 8.52
CA ALA A 63 -7.09 3.49 8.18
C ALA A 63 -7.40 2.54 9.32
N ASP A 64 -8.01 1.41 8.99
CA ASP A 64 -8.13 0.27 9.89
C ASP A 64 -6.97 -0.70 9.70
N LEU A 65 -6.39 -0.73 8.50
CA LEU A 65 -5.26 -1.59 8.18
C LEU A 65 -4.39 -0.94 7.11
N LEU A 66 -3.07 -1.03 7.28
CA LEU A 66 -2.09 -0.65 6.28
C LEU A 66 -1.49 -1.93 5.68
N PHE A 67 -1.53 -2.07 4.36
CA PHE A 67 -1.06 -3.26 3.66
C PHE A 67 0.15 -2.93 2.80
N VAL A 68 1.21 -3.71 2.96
CA VAL A 68 2.45 -3.56 2.20
C VAL A 68 2.69 -4.82 1.36
N PRO A 69 2.49 -4.76 0.03
CA PRO A 69 2.80 -5.90 -0.84
C PRO A 69 4.30 -6.06 -1.04
N GLY A 70 4.71 -7.21 -1.54
CA GLY A 70 6.10 -7.49 -1.84
C GLY A 70 6.53 -6.97 -3.20
N GLY A 71 7.62 -7.53 -3.71
CA GLY A 71 8.25 -7.16 -4.98
C GLY A 71 9.47 -6.30 -4.77
N MET A 72 10.45 -6.48 -5.66
CA MET A 72 11.68 -5.70 -5.63
C MET A 72 11.83 -4.95 -6.95
N PRO A 73 12.24 -3.69 -6.96
CA PRO A 73 12.68 -2.87 -5.83
C PRO A 73 11.55 -2.19 -5.03
N GLY A 74 10.28 -2.50 -5.31
CA GLY A 74 9.14 -1.84 -4.66
C GLY A 74 9.23 -1.84 -3.14
N THR A 75 9.55 -2.99 -2.54
CA THR A 75 9.68 -3.11 -1.08
C THR A 75 10.77 -2.18 -0.54
N GLN A 76 11.90 -2.08 -1.25
CA GLN A 76 12.99 -1.20 -0.84
C GLN A 76 12.56 0.27 -0.92
N THR A 77 11.84 0.66 -1.95
CA THR A 77 11.33 2.03 -2.10
C THR A 77 10.35 2.36 -0.98
N LEU A 78 9.44 1.45 -0.67
CA LEU A 78 8.48 1.65 0.42
C LEU A 78 9.20 1.76 1.78
N ALA A 79 10.19 0.91 2.02
CA ALA A 79 10.95 0.93 3.27
C ALA A 79 11.79 2.20 3.42
N ALA A 80 12.15 2.85 2.33
CA ALA A 80 12.93 4.07 2.35
C ALA A 80 12.07 5.34 2.52
N ASP A 81 10.76 5.23 2.39
CA ASP A 81 9.87 6.39 2.52
C ASP A 81 9.58 6.67 4.00
N LYS A 82 10.09 7.80 4.48
CA LYS A 82 9.99 8.16 5.90
C LYS A 82 8.55 8.40 6.34
N THR A 83 7.72 8.96 5.47
CA THR A 83 6.31 9.20 5.78
C THR A 83 5.58 7.89 6.01
N LEU A 84 5.81 6.91 5.14
CA LEU A 84 5.19 5.59 5.27
C LEU A 84 5.67 4.87 6.53
N ILE A 85 6.98 4.86 6.78
CA ILE A 85 7.55 4.18 7.96
C ILE A 85 6.99 4.79 9.25
N ARG A 86 6.87 6.11 9.30
CA ARG A 86 6.27 6.78 10.46
C ARG A 86 4.80 6.40 10.62
N ALA A 87 4.05 6.34 9.52
CA ALA A 87 2.64 5.95 9.55
C ALA A 87 2.47 4.52 10.07
N ILE A 88 3.34 3.61 9.66
CA ILE A 88 3.33 2.22 10.14
C ILE A 88 3.61 2.18 11.64
N ALA A 89 4.62 2.89 12.11
CA ALA A 89 4.96 2.94 13.53
C ALA A 89 3.79 3.51 14.35
N ASP A 90 3.20 4.60 13.89
CA ASP A 90 2.07 5.23 14.57
C ASP A 90 0.84 4.31 14.59
N ALA A 91 0.60 3.57 13.51
CA ALA A 91 -0.50 2.62 13.43
C ALA A 91 -0.33 1.50 14.46
N LEU A 92 0.86 0.94 14.57
CA LEU A 92 1.17 -0.11 15.54
C LEU A 92 1.00 0.39 16.98
N GLU A 93 1.46 1.60 17.27
CA GLU A 93 1.33 2.18 18.61
C GLU A 93 -0.14 2.45 18.98
N SER A 94 -0.97 2.82 18.01
CA SER A 94 -2.39 3.11 18.27
C SER A 94 -3.28 1.87 18.17
N GLY A 95 -2.70 0.68 17.98
CA GLY A 95 -3.44 -0.57 17.94
C GLY A 95 -4.08 -0.88 16.60
N LYS A 96 -3.75 -0.15 15.54
CA LYS A 96 -4.18 -0.46 14.17
C LYS A 96 -3.36 -1.60 13.61
N ARG A 97 -3.90 -2.24 12.58
CA ARG A 97 -3.27 -3.41 11.99
C ARG A 97 -2.37 -3.03 10.82
N VAL A 98 -1.28 -3.77 10.68
CA VAL A 98 -0.37 -3.67 9.54
C VAL A 98 -0.17 -5.08 9.00
N ALA A 99 -0.30 -5.24 7.68
CA ALA A 99 -0.08 -6.51 7.02
C ALA A 99 0.99 -6.35 5.94
N ALA A 100 1.88 -7.32 5.86
CA ALA A 100 2.93 -7.35 4.84
C ALA A 100 3.07 -8.78 4.35
N ILE A 101 3.35 -8.93 3.05
CA ILE A 101 3.52 -10.25 2.46
C ILE A 101 4.80 -10.32 1.63
N CYS A 102 5.25 -11.56 1.38
CA CYS A 102 6.44 -11.89 0.60
C CYS A 102 7.68 -11.21 1.17
N ALA A 103 8.37 -10.38 0.36
CA ALA A 103 9.61 -9.70 0.78
C ALA A 103 9.37 -8.42 1.57
N ALA A 104 8.14 -8.04 1.77
CA ALA A 104 7.82 -6.80 2.49
C ALA A 104 8.11 -6.89 4.04
#